data_4391cf2c17098f50bcab65e5e4ccc439
#
_entry.id   4391cf2c17098f50bcab65e5e4ccc439
#
_cell.length_a   1.000
_cell.length_b   1.000
_cell.length_c   1.000
_cell.angle_alpha   90.00
_cell.angle_beta   90.00
_cell.angle_gamma   90.00
#
_symmetry.space_group_name_H-M   'P 1'
#
loop_
_entity.id
_entity.type
_entity.pdbx_description
1 polymer ?
#
loop_
_entity_poly.entity_id
_entity_poly.type
_entity_poly.pdbx_seq_one_letter_code
_entity_poly.pdbx_strand_id
1 'polypeptide(L)'
;MKTFFGSFIFCMFFVLTAFANDKPHTNWGAVLKVPVEQSKAIDQILINWGNWIKETHPLDASDKNNLEYLSITKGEPIGGFIYYVIVEVYPTNAGLMDHQRIYGETSGTEKYKGVFSELRSVAGPYFVGGATQRHSVYKLVPSKQH
;
A
#
# COMPACT_ATOMS: atom_id res chain seq x y z
N MET A 1 44.42 30.11 42.36
CA MET A 1 43.06 29.69 42.05
C MET A 1 42.69 30.21 40.68
N LYS A 2 42.70 29.33 39.67
CA LYS A 2 42.25 29.64 38.31
C LYS A 2 41.14 28.65 37.98
N THR A 3 39.97 29.18 37.84
CA THR A 3 38.69 28.48 37.57
C THR A 3 38.69 27.91 36.15
N PHE A 4 38.54 26.63 36.04
CA PHE A 4 38.20 25.92 34.81
C PHE A 4 36.64 26.02 34.61
N PHE A 5 36.24 26.88 33.70
CA PHE A 5 34.89 26.88 33.13
C PHE A 5 35.04 26.95 31.60
N GLY A 6 34.83 25.86 30.96
CA GLY A 6 34.81 25.87 29.50
C GLY A 6 34.96 24.47 28.95
N SER A 7 33.89 23.74 28.77
CA SER A 7 33.65 22.70 27.77
C SER A 7 32.46 21.81 28.15
N PHE A 8 31.27 22.33 28.01
CA PHE A 8 30.11 21.45 28.06
C PHE A 8 28.89 21.96 27.25
N ILE A 9 29.16 22.65 26.12
CA ILE A 9 28.10 23.10 25.22
C ILE A 9 28.43 22.74 23.77
N PHE A 10 28.70 21.48 23.46
CA PHE A 10 28.87 21.10 22.05
C PHE A 10 28.36 19.69 21.66
N CYS A 11 27.54 19.06 22.49
CA CYS A 11 27.01 17.73 22.16
C CYS A 11 25.49 17.67 22.00
N MET A 12 24.79 18.79 21.87
CA MET A 12 23.31 18.76 21.86
C MET A 12 22.68 19.17 20.51
N PHE A 13 23.47 19.30 19.45
CA PHE A 13 22.92 19.75 18.14
C PHE A 13 22.94 18.69 17.01
N PHE A 14 23.32 17.46 17.30
CA PHE A 14 23.41 16.43 16.25
C PHE A 14 22.31 15.35 16.27
N VAL A 15 21.31 15.44 17.13
CA VAL A 15 20.25 14.40 17.20
C VAL A 15 18.95 14.80 16.48
N LEU A 16 18.85 16.04 16.00
CA LEU A 16 17.61 16.54 15.38
C LEU A 16 17.51 16.37 13.85
N THR A 17 18.53 15.86 13.19
CA THR A 17 18.50 15.70 11.72
C THR A 17 18.13 14.32 11.21
N ALA A 18 17.94 13.32 12.09
CA ALA A 18 17.64 11.95 11.69
C ALA A 18 16.12 11.70 11.45
N PHE A 19 15.24 12.62 11.79
CA PHE A 19 13.79 12.42 11.65
C PHE A 19 13.14 13.25 10.51
N ALA A 20 13.93 13.95 9.71
CA ALA A 20 13.41 14.95 8.79
C ALA A 20 13.20 14.47 7.35
N ASN A 21 13.30 13.16 7.03
CA ASN A 21 13.26 12.69 5.65
C ASN A 21 12.15 11.67 5.29
N ASP A 22 11.28 11.29 6.20
CA ASP A 22 10.14 10.47 5.80
C ASP A 22 9.06 11.36 5.20
N LYS A 23 9.00 11.36 3.86
CA LYS A 23 7.89 12.01 3.14
C LYS A 23 6.58 11.34 3.54
N PRO A 24 5.50 12.11 3.68
CA PRO A 24 4.19 11.54 3.95
C PRO A 24 3.74 10.65 2.78
N HIS A 25 3.19 9.50 3.11
CA HIS A 25 2.64 8.52 2.16
C HIS A 25 1.13 8.47 2.29
N THR A 26 0.47 7.99 1.25
CA THR A 26 -0.96 7.69 1.28
C THR A 26 -1.12 6.18 1.10
N ASN A 27 -1.87 5.56 1.99
CA ASN A 27 -2.08 4.12 1.97
C ASN A 27 -3.54 3.79 1.64
N TRP A 28 -3.70 2.72 0.90
CA TRP A 28 -4.97 2.02 0.78
C TRP A 28 -4.78 0.57 1.19
N GLY A 29 -5.76 0.00 1.88
CA GLY A 29 -5.70 -1.39 2.30
C GLY A 29 -7.08 -2.01 2.42
N ALA A 30 -7.14 -3.32 2.24
CA ALA A 30 -8.36 -4.10 2.38
C ALA A 30 -8.08 -5.50 2.93
N VAL A 31 -9.10 -6.08 3.58
CA VAL A 31 -9.09 -7.46 4.05
C VAL A 31 -10.28 -8.18 3.47
N LEU A 32 -10.04 -9.38 2.90
CA LEU A 32 -11.09 -10.29 2.49
C LEU A 32 -11.10 -11.50 3.42
N LYS A 33 -12.28 -11.94 3.83
CA LYS A 33 -12.52 -13.20 4.55
C LYS A 33 -13.25 -14.15 3.62
N VAL A 34 -12.55 -15.16 3.10
CA VAL A 34 -13.01 -16.04 2.01
C VAL A 34 -13.18 -17.46 2.53
N PRO A 35 -14.33 -18.13 2.32
CA PRO A 35 -14.44 -19.56 2.57
C PRO A 35 -13.39 -20.34 1.80
N VAL A 36 -12.83 -21.39 2.40
CA VAL A 36 -11.71 -22.16 1.80
C VAL A 36 -12.06 -22.68 0.41
N GLU A 37 -13.30 -23.13 0.20
CA GLU A 37 -13.78 -23.66 -1.07
C GLU A 37 -13.83 -22.62 -2.19
N GLN A 38 -13.88 -21.33 -1.86
CA GLN A 38 -13.87 -20.23 -2.83
C GLN A 38 -12.47 -19.67 -3.11
N SER A 39 -11.49 -20.08 -2.33
CA SER A 39 -10.15 -19.45 -2.34
C SER A 39 -9.48 -19.50 -3.71
N LYS A 40 -9.63 -20.59 -4.46
CA LYS A 40 -9.01 -20.74 -5.79
C LYS A 40 -9.52 -19.70 -6.80
N ALA A 41 -10.83 -19.40 -6.76
CA ALA A 41 -11.42 -18.39 -7.63
C ALA A 41 -10.92 -16.99 -7.23
N ILE A 42 -10.86 -16.72 -5.92
CA ILE A 42 -10.36 -15.44 -5.39
C ILE A 42 -8.88 -15.25 -5.68
N ASP A 43 -8.04 -16.30 -5.57
CA ASP A 43 -6.64 -16.26 -5.97
C ASP A 43 -6.47 -15.70 -7.39
N GLN A 44 -7.22 -16.28 -8.34
CA GLN A 44 -7.10 -15.87 -9.74
C GLN A 44 -7.58 -14.42 -9.96
N ILE A 45 -8.67 -14.02 -9.31
CA ILE A 45 -9.21 -12.66 -9.41
C ILE A 45 -8.19 -11.64 -8.87
N LEU A 46 -7.60 -11.91 -7.71
CA LEU A 46 -6.61 -11.01 -7.11
C LEU A 46 -5.30 -10.97 -7.89
N ILE A 47 -4.88 -12.08 -8.48
CA ILE A 47 -3.73 -12.12 -9.40
C ILE A 47 -4.00 -11.25 -10.64
N ASN A 48 -5.16 -11.40 -11.25
CA ASN A 48 -5.54 -10.62 -12.44
C ASN A 48 -5.61 -9.12 -12.12
N TRP A 49 -6.16 -8.77 -10.98
CA TRP A 49 -6.19 -7.38 -10.52
C TRP A 49 -4.78 -6.83 -10.21
N GLY A 50 -3.93 -7.61 -9.54
CA GLY A 50 -2.54 -7.23 -9.30
C GLY A 50 -1.74 -7.05 -10.59
N ASN A 51 -2.00 -7.86 -11.62
CA ASN A 51 -1.39 -7.69 -12.94
C ASN A 51 -1.86 -6.41 -13.63
N TRP A 52 -3.17 -6.08 -13.54
CA TRP A 52 -3.67 -4.79 -14.02
C TRP A 52 -2.90 -3.63 -13.37
N ILE A 53 -2.73 -3.63 -12.04
CA ILE A 53 -1.95 -2.60 -11.34
C ILE A 53 -0.53 -2.52 -11.90
N LYS A 54 0.18 -3.65 -12.01
CA LYS A 54 1.55 -3.67 -12.52
C LYS A 54 1.69 -3.15 -13.95
N GLU A 55 0.68 -3.38 -14.78
CA GLU A 55 0.67 -2.95 -16.18
C GLU A 55 0.34 -1.45 -16.33
N THR A 56 -0.48 -0.92 -15.44
CA THR A 56 -1.00 0.44 -15.55
C THR A 56 -0.37 1.43 -14.56
N HIS A 57 0.27 0.93 -13.50
CA HIS A 57 0.96 1.70 -12.47
C HIS A 57 2.39 1.15 -12.34
N PRO A 58 3.32 1.54 -13.20
CA PRO A 58 4.70 1.05 -13.09
C PRO A 58 5.27 1.41 -11.71
N LEU A 59 5.85 0.40 -11.05
CA LEU A 59 6.51 0.55 -9.75
C LEU A 59 7.85 1.26 -9.92
N ASP A 60 7.81 2.52 -10.29
CA ASP A 60 8.98 3.38 -10.39
C ASP A 60 8.84 4.52 -9.39
N ALA A 61 9.63 4.46 -8.31
CA ALA A 61 9.66 5.46 -7.25
C ALA A 61 10.15 6.85 -7.73
N SER A 62 10.65 6.97 -8.96
CA SER A 62 11.06 8.25 -9.54
C SER A 62 9.87 9.15 -9.91
N ASP A 63 8.71 8.57 -10.21
CA ASP A 63 7.49 9.32 -10.48
C ASP A 63 6.65 9.50 -9.22
N LYS A 64 6.29 10.74 -8.91
CA LYS A 64 5.51 11.11 -7.73
C LYS A 64 4.10 10.51 -7.69
N ASN A 65 3.61 10.07 -8.84
CA ASN A 65 2.25 9.55 -9.01
C ASN A 65 2.23 8.02 -9.08
N ASN A 66 3.38 7.36 -9.04
CA ASN A 66 3.45 5.91 -9.11
C ASN A 66 3.16 5.26 -7.77
N LEU A 67 2.64 4.05 -7.84
CA LEU A 67 2.49 3.16 -6.70
C LEU A 67 3.90 2.77 -6.19
N GLU A 68 4.19 3.11 -4.95
CA GLU A 68 5.49 2.78 -4.32
C GLU A 68 5.56 1.32 -3.89
N TYR A 69 4.42 0.78 -3.43
CA TYR A 69 4.37 -0.57 -2.89
C TYR A 69 3.00 -1.19 -3.11
N LEU A 70 3.00 -2.45 -3.55
CA LEU A 70 1.82 -3.30 -3.64
C LEU A 70 2.11 -4.63 -2.96
N SER A 71 1.23 -5.04 -2.07
CA SER A 71 1.24 -6.39 -1.49
C SER A 71 -0.17 -6.97 -1.51
N ILE A 72 -0.29 -8.17 -2.04
CA ILE A 72 -1.49 -9.00 -1.94
C ILE A 72 -1.04 -10.32 -1.32
N THR A 73 -1.44 -10.56 -0.08
CA THR A 73 -1.03 -11.73 0.68
C THR A 73 -2.21 -12.62 1.02
N LYS A 74 -1.96 -13.91 1.09
CA LYS A 74 -2.91 -14.96 1.45
C LYS A 74 -2.44 -15.64 2.73
N GLY A 75 -3.32 -15.72 3.72
CA GLY A 75 -3.07 -16.45 4.97
C GLY A 75 -3.35 -17.95 4.87
N GLU A 76 -2.97 -18.69 5.90
CA GLU A 76 -3.36 -20.06 6.08
C GLU A 76 -4.83 -20.18 6.49
N PRO A 77 -5.49 -21.32 6.22
CA PRO A 77 -6.88 -21.53 6.62
C PRO A 77 -7.07 -21.49 8.15
N ILE A 78 -8.03 -20.69 8.60
CA ILE A 78 -8.40 -20.60 10.01
C ILE A 78 -9.93 -20.70 10.12
N GLY A 79 -10.43 -21.71 10.83
CA GLY A 79 -11.87 -21.88 11.09
C GLY A 79 -12.74 -21.98 9.82
N GLY A 80 -12.19 -22.59 8.74
CA GLY A 80 -12.89 -22.73 7.46
C GLY A 80 -12.77 -21.51 6.53
N PHE A 81 -11.97 -20.51 6.89
CA PHE A 81 -11.76 -19.30 6.11
C PHE A 81 -10.28 -19.04 5.82
N ILE A 82 -10.02 -18.34 4.73
CA ILE A 82 -8.73 -17.77 4.38
C ILE A 82 -8.87 -16.25 4.36
N TYR A 83 -7.89 -15.56 4.94
CA TYR A 83 -7.83 -14.11 4.93
C TYR A 83 -6.81 -13.65 3.88
N TYR A 84 -7.24 -12.70 3.06
CA TYR A 84 -6.36 -11.99 2.13
C TYR A 84 -6.18 -10.57 2.64
N VAL A 85 -4.95 -10.06 2.56
CA VAL A 85 -4.63 -8.68 2.93
C VAL A 85 -4.03 -8.00 1.72
N ILE A 86 -4.59 -6.87 1.36
CA ILE A 86 -4.16 -6.02 0.26
C ILE A 86 -3.63 -4.73 0.85
N VAL A 87 -2.46 -4.30 0.43
CA VAL A 87 -1.85 -3.03 0.82
C VAL A 87 -1.28 -2.34 -0.40
N GLU A 88 -1.66 -1.11 -0.60
CA GLU A 88 -1.10 -0.19 -1.59
C GLU A 88 -0.54 1.03 -0.87
N VAL A 89 0.65 1.44 -1.24
CA VAL A 89 1.31 2.64 -0.71
C VAL A 89 1.67 3.56 -1.87
N TYR A 90 1.24 4.80 -1.77
CA TYR A 90 1.51 5.85 -2.75
C TYR A 90 2.44 6.90 -2.13
N PRO A 91 3.42 7.44 -2.90
CA PRO A 91 4.31 8.48 -2.41
C PRO A 91 3.57 9.74 -1.95
N THR A 92 2.41 10.00 -2.55
CA THR A 92 1.59 11.18 -2.28
C THR A 92 0.11 10.87 -2.45
N ASN A 93 -0.76 11.73 -1.93
CA ASN A 93 -2.19 11.64 -2.20
C ASN A 93 -2.52 11.80 -3.71
N ALA A 94 -1.69 12.52 -4.46
CA ALA A 94 -1.86 12.63 -5.92
C ALA A 94 -1.71 11.27 -6.61
N GLY A 95 -0.81 10.39 -6.12
CA GLY A 95 -0.68 9.02 -6.63
C GLY A 95 -1.96 8.19 -6.46
N LEU A 96 -2.61 8.28 -5.30
CA LEU A 96 -3.91 7.62 -5.09
C LEU A 96 -5.00 8.18 -6.00
N MET A 97 -5.03 9.49 -6.22
CA MET A 97 -5.99 10.12 -7.15
C MET A 97 -5.73 9.69 -8.58
N ASP A 98 -4.47 9.54 -8.97
CA ASP A 98 -4.08 9.03 -10.29
C ASP A 98 -4.50 7.56 -10.47
N HIS A 99 -4.34 6.72 -9.45
CA HIS A 99 -4.89 5.37 -9.44
C HIS A 99 -6.41 5.36 -9.75
N GLN A 100 -7.17 6.24 -9.11
CA GLN A 100 -8.61 6.35 -9.36
C GLN A 100 -8.94 6.79 -10.79
N ARG A 101 -8.14 7.70 -11.35
CA ARG A 101 -8.25 8.12 -12.75
C ARG A 101 -7.98 6.95 -13.70
N ILE A 102 -6.85 6.24 -13.50
CA ILE A 102 -6.46 5.08 -14.32
C ILE A 102 -7.54 3.99 -14.24
N TYR A 103 -8.08 3.73 -13.04
CA TYR A 103 -9.21 2.82 -12.89
C TYR A 103 -10.42 3.26 -13.74
N GLY A 104 -10.79 4.53 -13.68
CA GLY A 104 -11.90 5.07 -14.48
C GLY A 104 -11.69 4.92 -15.98
N GLU A 105 -10.46 5.13 -16.45
CA GLU A 105 -10.10 5.04 -17.87
C GLU A 105 -10.01 3.60 -18.38
N THR A 106 -9.59 2.66 -17.54
CA THR A 106 -9.24 1.29 -17.99
C THR A 106 -10.25 0.23 -17.63
N SER A 107 -11.01 0.38 -16.53
CA SER A 107 -11.88 -0.68 -15.99
C SER A 107 -13.01 -1.11 -16.92
N GLY A 108 -13.45 -0.24 -17.84
CA GLY A 108 -14.48 -0.52 -18.83
C GLY A 108 -13.95 -1.00 -20.19
N THR A 109 -12.62 -1.01 -20.39
CA THR A 109 -12.03 -1.44 -21.66
C THR A 109 -12.18 -2.94 -21.88
N GLU A 110 -12.16 -3.38 -23.14
CA GLU A 110 -12.24 -4.80 -23.50
C GLU A 110 -11.17 -5.65 -22.78
N LYS A 111 -9.98 -5.09 -22.57
CA LYS A 111 -8.87 -5.77 -21.91
C LYS A 111 -9.13 -6.04 -20.43
N TYR A 112 -9.78 -5.12 -19.70
CA TYR A 112 -9.85 -5.17 -18.24
C TYR A 112 -11.27 -5.27 -17.66
N LYS A 113 -12.32 -5.09 -18.46
CA LYS A 113 -13.70 -5.14 -17.95
C LYS A 113 -14.04 -6.44 -17.21
N GLY A 114 -13.49 -7.57 -17.64
CA GLY A 114 -13.65 -8.87 -16.99
C GLY A 114 -13.05 -8.86 -15.57
N VAL A 115 -11.82 -8.37 -15.42
CA VAL A 115 -11.10 -8.27 -14.14
C VAL A 115 -11.94 -7.53 -13.11
N PHE A 116 -12.47 -6.37 -13.47
CA PHE A 116 -13.25 -5.54 -12.53
C PHE A 116 -14.67 -6.04 -12.31
N SER A 117 -15.27 -6.71 -13.30
CA SER A 117 -16.54 -7.38 -13.12
C SER A 117 -16.44 -8.50 -12.09
N GLU A 118 -15.44 -9.37 -12.22
CA GLU A 118 -15.20 -10.46 -11.28
C GLU A 118 -14.79 -9.95 -9.89
N LEU A 119 -13.91 -8.93 -9.82
CA LEU A 119 -13.53 -8.32 -8.56
C LEU A 119 -14.75 -7.82 -7.78
N ARG A 120 -15.71 -7.18 -8.45
CA ARG A 120 -16.92 -6.67 -7.80
C ARG A 120 -17.93 -7.77 -7.47
N SER A 121 -18.21 -8.67 -8.42
CA SER A 121 -19.32 -9.64 -8.28
C SER A 121 -18.93 -10.87 -7.48
N VAL A 122 -17.69 -11.33 -7.56
CA VAL A 122 -17.22 -12.57 -6.91
C VAL A 122 -16.40 -12.28 -5.66
N ALA A 123 -15.43 -11.36 -5.72
CA ALA A 123 -14.60 -11.04 -4.56
C ALA A 123 -15.25 -10.01 -3.64
N GLY A 124 -16.03 -9.08 -4.17
CA GLY A 124 -16.69 -8.00 -3.43
C GLY A 124 -17.43 -8.44 -2.16
N PRO A 125 -18.25 -9.51 -2.18
CA PRO A 125 -18.96 -9.99 -1.01
C PRO A 125 -18.08 -10.42 0.17
N TYR A 126 -16.81 -10.70 -0.07
CA TYR A 126 -15.85 -11.16 0.95
C TYR A 126 -15.03 -10.05 1.59
N PHE A 127 -15.16 -8.81 1.13
CA PHE A 127 -14.50 -7.68 1.78
C PHE A 127 -15.11 -7.45 3.17
N VAL A 128 -14.29 -7.60 4.21
CA VAL A 128 -14.70 -7.43 5.62
C VAL A 128 -14.10 -6.20 6.27
N GLY A 129 -13.14 -5.58 5.63
CA GLY A 129 -12.53 -4.35 6.08
C GLY A 129 -11.68 -3.73 4.98
N GLY A 130 -11.71 -2.43 4.92
CA GLY A 130 -10.87 -1.65 4.03
C GLY A 130 -10.85 -0.21 4.50
N ALA A 131 -9.71 0.43 4.32
CA ALA A 131 -9.55 1.84 4.65
C ALA A 131 -8.66 2.51 3.61
N THR A 132 -9.10 3.67 3.16
CA THR A 132 -8.26 4.59 2.43
C THR A 132 -7.83 5.68 3.41
N GLN A 133 -6.57 5.70 3.75
CA GLN A 133 -5.99 6.82 4.46
C GLN A 133 -5.56 7.88 3.46
N ARG A 134 -6.41 8.87 3.26
CA ARG A 134 -6.16 10.01 2.36
C ARG A 134 -5.32 11.11 3.01
N HIS A 135 -4.90 10.90 4.25
CA HIS A 135 -4.02 11.80 4.98
C HIS A 135 -2.59 11.35 4.82
N SER A 136 -1.68 12.30 4.94
CA SER A 136 -0.27 11.99 5.02
C SER A 136 0.00 11.01 6.16
N VAL A 137 0.61 9.90 5.85
CA VAL A 137 1.02 8.88 6.82
C VAL A 137 2.54 8.77 6.84
N TYR A 138 3.10 8.45 7.99
CA TYR A 138 4.53 8.28 8.17
C TYR A 138 4.82 6.83 8.56
N LYS A 139 5.90 6.28 8.04
CA LYS A 139 6.34 4.95 8.43
C LYS A 139 6.82 4.98 9.88
N LEU A 140 6.14 4.25 10.76
CA LEU A 140 6.57 4.09 12.15
C LEU A 140 7.78 3.17 12.29
N VAL A 141 7.91 2.22 11.36
CA VAL A 141 9.04 1.30 11.30
C VAL A 141 9.66 1.43 9.91
N PRO A 142 10.90 1.89 9.79
CA PRO A 142 11.59 1.96 8.50
C PRO A 142 11.66 0.57 7.87
N SER A 143 11.37 0.47 6.58
CA SER A 143 11.64 -0.76 5.85
C SER A 143 13.15 -1.03 5.87
N LYS A 144 13.56 -2.27 6.13
CA LYS A 144 14.97 -2.65 5.98
C LYS A 144 15.36 -2.35 4.53
N GLN A 145 16.34 -1.49 4.36
CA GLN A 145 17.02 -1.35 3.08
C GLN A 145 17.82 -2.64 2.86
N HIS A 146 17.53 -3.33 1.78
CA HIS A 146 18.32 -4.49 1.32
C HIS A 146 19.52 -4.00 0.52
#